data_6b6bc596ec3244d339837df97c3ca6f3
#
_entry.id   6b6bc596ec3244d339837df97c3ca6f3
#
_cell.length_a   1.000
_cell.length_b   1.000
_cell.length_c   1.000
_cell.angle_alpha   90.00
_cell.angle_beta   90.00
_cell.angle_gamma   90.00
#
_symmetry.space_group_name_H-M   'P 1'
#
loop_
_entity.id
_entity.type
_entity.pdbx_description
1 polymer ?
#
loop_
_entity_poly.entity_id
_entity_poly.type
_entity_poly.pdbx_seq_one_letter_code
_entity_poly.pdbx_strand_id
1 'polypeptide(L)'
;SPLRKRWGYEGMVVTDWGAVKDRAKGIAAGQDLEMPGGSGRGTNSILSAIKAGTLSEEELNAAVRNLLRFVDSVTKTENASAVFDRDADYRMAVSVAENSAVLLKNEKGVLPLAKGCKAVFLGEFAQHPRYQGGGSSHVNSAKVSCALEHAPGVAYAQGYRTDEDTVDPALEQAAVAAAADAEVAVIFAGLPERYESEGYDRTTLAMPENQNHLIAAVAAVQPNTVVVLHNGSAIEMPWVNDVPAVLELYLAGDGAGEAAVNLLYGAVNPSGKLAETFPRRLSDTPAYLSFPGERETSVYSEGVFVGYRYYDTTEADVLFPFGHGLSYTTFEYSVLRLSRSTVREGEEVQVTVTVKNTGAVAGKETVQLYVAPPKGERHRPVRELKGFAKVSLQPGESKEVQFTLDKRSLAYYEPELHDFYAESGTYQICVGASSRDLRLTGLLEWQAAQPLPVHFTAASTLKQVMTHPVGAAIIGPILQRMAAAAGSATGKKDDDDSSLSMMMGIQLNTLIDFHVLTEEQLNGILSQINQA
;
A
#
# COMPACT_ATOMS: atom_id res chain seq x y z
N SER A 1 -5.36 24.32 10.63
CA SER A 1 -5.29 22.93 10.20
C SER A 1 -3.85 22.56 9.83
N PRO A 2 -3.45 21.28 9.93
CA PRO A 2 -2.13 20.84 9.49
C PRO A 2 -1.83 21.24 8.05
N LEU A 3 -2.80 21.06 7.14
CA LEU A 3 -2.68 21.37 5.72
C LEU A 3 -2.19 22.82 5.48
N ARG A 4 -2.85 23.81 6.09
CA ARG A 4 -2.50 25.23 5.88
C ARG A 4 -1.33 25.69 6.74
N LYS A 5 -1.30 25.32 8.05
CA LYS A 5 -0.31 25.83 8.99
C LYS A 5 1.03 25.09 8.93
N ARG A 6 1.00 23.75 8.78
CA ARG A 6 2.21 22.90 8.80
C ARG A 6 2.78 22.69 7.40
N TRP A 7 1.91 22.49 6.39
CA TRP A 7 2.33 22.22 5.01
C TRP A 7 2.33 23.44 4.12
N GLY A 8 1.82 24.58 4.60
CA GLY A 8 1.82 25.85 3.84
C GLY A 8 0.90 25.87 2.62
N TYR A 9 -0.14 24.99 2.60
CA TYR A 9 -1.05 24.94 1.47
C TYR A 9 -1.92 26.21 1.38
N GLU A 10 -1.83 26.95 0.28
CA GLU A 10 -2.54 28.21 0.05
C GLU A 10 -3.73 28.09 -0.92
N GLY A 11 -3.90 26.94 -1.57
CA GLY A 11 -4.98 26.68 -2.52
C GLY A 11 -6.35 26.53 -1.86
N MET A 12 -7.40 26.42 -2.68
CA MET A 12 -8.77 26.17 -2.25
C MET A 12 -8.93 24.73 -1.74
N VAL A 13 -9.67 24.55 -0.66
CA VAL A 13 -10.05 23.24 -0.11
C VAL A 13 -11.53 23.01 -0.37
N VAL A 14 -11.84 22.02 -1.21
CA VAL A 14 -13.21 21.57 -1.51
C VAL A 14 -13.48 20.24 -0.80
N THR A 15 -14.73 20.00 -0.42
CA THR A 15 -15.13 18.73 0.18
C THR A 15 -15.39 17.66 -0.87
N ASP A 16 -15.35 16.41 -0.47
CA ASP A 16 -16.09 15.37 -1.15
C ASP A 16 -17.61 15.56 -0.98
N TRP A 17 -18.41 14.96 -1.87
CA TRP A 17 -19.87 15.08 -1.91
C TRP A 17 -20.49 14.50 -0.64
N GLY A 18 -21.20 15.36 0.10
CA GLY A 18 -21.91 14.96 1.33
C GLY A 18 -21.03 14.62 2.54
N ALA A 19 -19.71 14.81 2.46
CA ALA A 19 -18.78 14.42 3.51
C ALA A 19 -18.81 15.33 4.76
N VAL A 20 -19.39 16.54 4.64
CA VAL A 20 -19.41 17.51 5.75
C VAL A 20 -20.58 17.30 6.68
N LYS A 21 -20.30 17.02 7.94
CA LYS A 21 -21.32 16.92 9.00
C LYS A 21 -21.59 18.27 9.68
N ASP A 22 -20.57 19.11 9.85
CA ASP A 22 -20.64 20.43 10.51
C ASP A 22 -19.91 21.47 9.66
N ARG A 23 -20.67 22.25 8.89
CA ARG A 23 -20.11 23.24 7.95
C ARG A 23 -19.36 24.36 8.66
N ALA A 24 -19.85 24.84 9.81
CA ALA A 24 -19.20 25.91 10.56
C ALA A 24 -17.82 25.49 11.07
N LYS A 25 -17.71 24.29 11.65
CA LYS A 25 -16.41 23.72 12.05
C LYS A 25 -15.48 23.49 10.86
N GLY A 26 -16.02 23.10 9.69
CA GLY A 26 -15.25 22.95 8.46
C GLY A 26 -14.56 24.27 8.08
N ILE A 27 -15.29 25.39 8.06
CA ILE A 27 -14.73 26.72 7.77
C ILE A 27 -13.66 27.11 8.79
N ALA A 28 -13.93 26.98 10.08
CA ALA A 28 -12.96 27.26 11.14
C ALA A 28 -11.68 26.40 10.99
N ALA A 29 -11.80 25.17 10.48
CA ALA A 29 -10.66 24.30 10.17
C ALA A 29 -9.91 24.65 8.86
N GLY A 30 -10.44 25.58 8.04
CA GLY A 30 -9.81 26.04 6.80
C GLY A 30 -10.35 25.38 5.52
N GLN A 31 -11.57 24.84 5.55
CA GLN A 31 -12.31 24.37 4.39
C GLN A 31 -13.01 25.55 3.71
N ASP A 32 -12.97 25.63 2.37
CA ASP A 32 -13.47 26.78 1.63
C ASP A 32 -14.82 26.52 0.94
N LEU A 33 -14.97 25.38 0.26
CA LEU A 33 -16.17 25.06 -0.54
C LEU A 33 -16.75 23.72 -0.13
N GLU A 34 -18.07 23.68 0.10
CA GLU A 34 -18.84 22.44 0.37
C GLU A 34 -19.54 21.96 -0.90
N MET A 35 -19.45 20.67 -1.16
CA MET A 35 -20.10 20.01 -2.29
C MET A 35 -20.98 18.84 -1.82
N PRO A 36 -22.17 18.61 -2.46
CA PRO A 36 -22.90 19.58 -3.24
C PRO A 36 -23.49 20.65 -2.32
N GLY A 37 -23.27 21.90 -2.55
CA GLY A 37 -23.84 22.97 -1.73
C GLY A 37 -25.37 23.13 -1.92
N GLY A 38 -25.95 24.16 -1.32
CA GLY A 38 -27.25 24.68 -1.73
C GLY A 38 -28.49 24.22 -0.95
N SER A 39 -28.36 23.35 0.05
CA SER A 39 -29.55 22.89 0.83
C SER A 39 -30.09 23.91 1.85
N GLY A 40 -29.46 25.06 1.99
CA GLY A 40 -29.77 26.04 3.06
C GLY A 40 -29.31 25.59 4.46
N ARG A 41 -29.11 24.30 4.70
CA ARG A 41 -28.64 23.74 5.98
C ARG A 41 -27.24 24.25 6.34
N GLY A 42 -26.31 24.20 5.40
CA GLY A 42 -24.95 24.72 5.57
C GLY A 42 -24.95 26.22 5.86
N THR A 43 -25.74 27.01 5.11
CA THR A 43 -25.90 28.46 5.31
C THR A 43 -26.44 28.76 6.71
N ASN A 44 -27.49 28.07 7.14
CA ASN A 44 -28.08 28.27 8.47
C ASN A 44 -27.12 27.89 9.61
N SER A 45 -26.31 26.86 9.41
CA SER A 45 -25.25 26.47 10.35
C SER A 45 -24.21 27.57 10.53
N ILE A 46 -23.74 28.15 9.40
CA ILE A 46 -22.79 29.27 9.39
C ILE A 46 -23.35 30.48 10.11
N LEU A 47 -24.58 30.92 9.74
CA LEU A 47 -25.22 32.09 10.34
C LEU A 47 -25.45 31.91 11.85
N SER A 48 -25.85 30.71 12.27
CA SER A 48 -26.03 30.38 13.68
C SER A 48 -24.71 30.41 14.44
N ALA A 49 -23.64 29.89 13.86
CA ALA A 49 -22.33 29.84 14.49
C ALA A 49 -21.72 31.24 14.65
N ILE A 50 -21.88 32.12 13.64
CA ILE A 50 -21.46 33.54 13.72
C ILE A 50 -22.23 34.24 14.82
N LYS A 51 -23.58 34.09 14.87
CA LYS A 51 -24.43 34.68 15.90
C LYS A 51 -24.06 34.20 17.31
N ALA A 52 -23.64 32.94 17.43
CA ALA A 52 -23.20 32.34 18.70
C ALA A 52 -21.74 32.67 19.04
N GLY A 53 -20.99 33.31 18.16
CA GLY A 53 -19.56 33.61 18.36
C GLY A 53 -18.63 32.40 18.25
N THR A 54 -19.10 31.26 17.74
CA THR A 54 -18.30 30.03 17.56
C THR A 54 -17.61 29.94 16.19
N LEU A 55 -17.96 30.81 15.25
CA LEU A 55 -17.29 31.07 14.00
C LEU A 55 -17.17 32.58 13.83
N SER A 56 -15.98 33.08 13.52
CA SER A 56 -15.76 34.50 13.23
C SER A 56 -16.08 34.85 11.77
N GLU A 57 -16.49 36.10 11.52
CA GLU A 57 -16.62 36.59 10.15
C GLU A 57 -15.28 36.59 9.39
N GLU A 58 -14.16 36.74 10.12
CA GLU A 58 -12.82 36.68 9.50
C GLU A 58 -12.51 35.32 8.92
N GLU A 59 -12.85 34.22 9.64
CA GLU A 59 -12.71 32.83 9.16
C GLU A 59 -13.59 32.59 7.93
N LEU A 60 -14.83 33.05 7.93
CA LEU A 60 -15.71 32.97 6.77
C LEU A 60 -15.14 33.76 5.58
N ASN A 61 -14.70 35.00 5.82
CA ASN A 61 -14.09 35.85 4.78
C ASN A 61 -12.79 35.25 4.24
N ALA A 62 -12.03 34.52 5.05
CA ALA A 62 -10.84 33.80 4.57
C ALA A 62 -11.21 32.69 3.57
N ALA A 63 -12.25 31.90 3.85
CA ALA A 63 -12.75 30.87 2.93
C ALA A 63 -13.27 31.50 1.62
N VAL A 64 -14.08 32.57 1.71
CA VAL A 64 -14.57 33.30 0.54
C VAL A 64 -13.42 33.88 -0.29
N ARG A 65 -12.41 34.44 0.35
CA ARG A 65 -11.22 34.98 -0.32
C ARG A 65 -10.44 33.91 -1.07
N ASN A 66 -10.29 32.73 -0.51
CA ASN A 66 -9.61 31.62 -1.16
C ASN A 66 -10.39 31.14 -2.40
N LEU A 67 -11.71 31.05 -2.31
CA LEU A 67 -12.57 30.77 -3.46
C LEU A 67 -12.45 31.82 -4.55
N LEU A 68 -12.52 33.10 -4.19
CA LEU A 68 -12.40 34.20 -5.15
C LEU A 68 -11.01 34.23 -5.82
N ARG A 69 -9.94 33.96 -5.07
CA ARG A 69 -8.58 33.83 -5.64
C ARG A 69 -8.49 32.70 -6.64
N PHE A 70 -9.12 31.56 -6.33
CA PHE A 70 -9.17 30.41 -7.26
C PHE A 70 -9.90 30.82 -8.56
N VAL A 71 -11.09 31.40 -8.47
CA VAL A 71 -11.88 31.88 -9.63
C VAL A 71 -11.07 32.87 -10.45
N ASP A 72 -10.47 33.89 -9.81
CA ASP A 72 -9.64 34.91 -10.49
C ASP A 72 -8.44 34.28 -11.20
N SER A 73 -7.78 33.30 -10.60
CA SER A 73 -6.65 32.60 -11.22
C SER A 73 -7.06 31.79 -12.45
N VAL A 74 -8.18 31.07 -12.39
CA VAL A 74 -8.71 30.32 -13.53
C VAL A 74 -9.10 31.26 -14.67
N THR A 75 -9.82 32.35 -14.36
CA THR A 75 -10.24 33.33 -15.36
C THR A 75 -9.04 33.99 -16.06
N LYS A 76 -7.95 34.25 -15.33
CA LYS A 76 -6.71 34.84 -15.90
C LYS A 76 -5.93 33.86 -16.77
N THR A 77 -6.06 32.55 -16.53
CA THR A 77 -5.37 31.51 -17.29
C THR A 77 -6.25 30.85 -18.35
N GLU A 78 -7.50 31.31 -18.50
CA GLU A 78 -8.41 30.80 -19.52
C GLU A 78 -7.80 30.96 -20.92
N ASN A 79 -7.75 29.86 -21.64
CA ASN A 79 -7.32 29.83 -23.04
C ASN A 79 -8.50 29.42 -23.92
N ALA A 80 -9.22 30.42 -24.44
CA ALA A 80 -10.38 30.21 -25.30
C ALA A 80 -10.06 29.48 -26.62
N SER A 81 -8.78 29.38 -26.99
CA SER A 81 -8.31 28.64 -28.17
C SER A 81 -7.75 27.23 -27.85
N ALA A 82 -7.85 26.78 -26.61
CA ALA A 82 -7.43 25.42 -26.25
C ALA A 82 -8.30 24.38 -26.97
N VAL A 83 -7.65 23.44 -27.63
CA VAL A 83 -8.29 22.31 -28.33
C VAL A 83 -7.80 21.01 -27.73
N PHE A 84 -8.72 20.08 -27.46
CA PHE A 84 -8.39 18.72 -27.05
C PHE A 84 -7.90 17.91 -28.25
N ASP A 85 -6.71 17.35 -28.18
CA ASP A 85 -6.22 16.35 -29.13
C ASP A 85 -6.57 14.95 -28.60
N ARG A 86 -7.78 14.48 -28.93
CA ARG A 86 -8.29 13.18 -28.48
C ARG A 86 -7.43 11.99 -28.90
N ASP A 87 -6.76 12.10 -30.04
CA ASP A 87 -5.87 11.04 -30.51
C ASP A 87 -4.56 11.01 -29.71
N ALA A 88 -4.05 12.19 -29.33
CA ALA A 88 -2.91 12.28 -28.41
C ALA A 88 -3.25 11.76 -27.02
N ASP A 89 -4.43 12.10 -26.49
CA ASP A 89 -4.92 11.65 -25.19
C ASP A 89 -5.13 10.12 -25.20
N TYR A 90 -5.71 9.57 -26.26
CA TYR A 90 -5.86 8.11 -26.43
C TYR A 90 -4.50 7.40 -26.45
N ARG A 91 -3.51 7.90 -27.24
CA ARG A 91 -2.16 7.33 -27.25
C ARG A 91 -1.49 7.40 -25.88
N MET A 92 -1.75 8.46 -25.11
CA MET A 92 -1.28 8.57 -23.74
C MET A 92 -1.93 7.50 -22.85
N ALA A 93 -3.25 7.31 -22.95
CA ALA A 93 -3.98 6.26 -22.21
C ALA A 93 -3.42 4.86 -22.51
N VAL A 94 -3.18 4.54 -23.78
CA VAL A 94 -2.51 3.27 -24.18
C VAL A 94 -1.14 3.15 -23.51
N SER A 95 -0.31 4.21 -23.59
CA SER A 95 1.03 4.19 -23.00
C SER A 95 1.00 4.03 -21.47
N VAL A 96 0.03 4.64 -20.78
CA VAL A 96 -0.16 4.47 -19.34
C VAL A 96 -0.55 3.02 -19.03
N ALA A 97 -1.50 2.44 -19.75
CA ALA A 97 -1.91 1.05 -19.60
C ALA A 97 -0.75 0.07 -19.79
N GLU A 98 0.03 0.23 -20.86
CA GLU A 98 1.23 -0.58 -21.15
C GLU A 98 2.29 -0.52 -20.04
N ASN A 99 2.50 0.66 -19.45
CA ASN A 99 3.48 0.85 -18.39
C ASN A 99 2.97 0.44 -17.00
N SER A 100 1.66 0.28 -16.83
CA SER A 100 1.01 -0.12 -15.57
C SER A 100 0.74 -1.61 -15.48
N ALA A 101 0.55 -2.28 -16.61
CA ALA A 101 0.29 -3.72 -16.67
C ALA A 101 1.40 -4.54 -16.01
N VAL A 102 0.98 -5.54 -15.23
CA VAL A 102 1.89 -6.37 -14.43
C VAL A 102 1.89 -7.81 -14.94
N LEU A 103 3.03 -8.27 -15.40
CA LEU A 103 3.22 -9.68 -15.72
C LEU A 103 3.43 -10.46 -14.41
N LEU A 104 2.37 -11.14 -13.95
CA LEU A 104 2.38 -11.86 -12.68
C LEU A 104 3.10 -13.20 -12.78
N LYS A 105 2.93 -13.91 -13.89
CA LYS A 105 3.49 -15.24 -14.15
C LYS A 105 3.83 -15.39 -15.63
N ASN A 106 4.97 -16.02 -15.95
CA ASN A 106 5.35 -16.37 -17.32
C ASN A 106 6.31 -17.56 -17.32
N GLU A 107 5.77 -18.75 -17.18
CA GLU A 107 6.52 -20.00 -17.23
C GLU A 107 6.70 -20.46 -18.68
N LYS A 108 7.75 -21.20 -18.94
CA LYS A 108 8.08 -21.76 -20.27
C LYS A 108 8.22 -20.72 -21.40
N GLY A 109 8.20 -19.40 -21.08
CA GLY A 109 8.29 -18.34 -22.06
C GLY A 109 7.11 -18.31 -23.03
N VAL A 110 5.88 -18.60 -22.56
CA VAL A 110 4.67 -18.53 -23.39
C VAL A 110 4.43 -17.11 -23.89
N LEU A 111 4.73 -16.12 -23.08
CA LEU A 111 4.72 -14.71 -23.48
C LEU A 111 6.15 -14.19 -23.71
N PRO A 112 6.39 -13.32 -24.70
CA PRO A 112 5.43 -12.82 -25.69
C PRO A 112 5.03 -13.90 -26.70
N LEU A 113 3.79 -13.79 -27.23
CA LEU A 113 3.29 -14.67 -28.27
C LEU A 113 4.13 -14.55 -29.54
N ALA A 114 4.44 -15.68 -30.17
CA ALA A 114 5.16 -15.67 -31.45
C ALA A 114 4.30 -15.03 -32.55
N LYS A 115 4.92 -14.22 -33.40
CA LYS A 115 4.22 -13.65 -34.57
C LYS A 115 3.69 -14.74 -35.47
N GLY A 116 2.37 -14.70 -35.74
CA GLY A 116 1.69 -15.68 -36.58
C GLY A 116 1.34 -16.99 -35.90
N CYS A 117 1.52 -17.13 -34.58
CA CYS A 117 0.99 -18.28 -33.85
C CYS A 117 -0.54 -18.34 -33.97
N LYS A 118 -1.10 -19.56 -34.03
CA LYS A 118 -2.53 -19.78 -34.05
C LYS A 118 -3.11 -19.56 -32.63
N ALA A 119 -3.33 -18.30 -32.30
CA ALA A 119 -3.94 -17.91 -31.03
C ALA A 119 -5.47 -17.86 -31.11
N VAL A 120 -6.14 -18.11 -29.97
CA VAL A 120 -7.56 -17.84 -29.78
C VAL A 120 -7.75 -16.92 -28.57
N PHE A 121 -8.60 -15.90 -28.73
CA PHE A 121 -9.01 -15.03 -27.62
C PHE A 121 -10.35 -15.52 -27.07
N LEU A 122 -10.42 -15.69 -25.78
CA LEU A 122 -11.57 -16.23 -25.08
C LEU A 122 -12.04 -15.23 -24.00
N GLY A 123 -13.33 -15.22 -23.73
CA GLY A 123 -13.90 -14.38 -22.69
C GLY A 123 -14.57 -13.10 -23.24
N GLU A 124 -15.65 -12.69 -22.60
CA GLU A 124 -16.40 -11.50 -23.02
C GLU A 124 -15.56 -10.23 -22.94
N PHE A 125 -14.63 -10.15 -21.98
CA PHE A 125 -13.72 -8.99 -21.85
C PHE A 125 -12.74 -8.82 -23.02
N ALA A 126 -12.54 -9.82 -23.86
CA ALA A 126 -11.77 -9.64 -25.09
C ALA A 126 -12.46 -8.68 -26.08
N GLN A 127 -13.80 -8.63 -26.05
CA GLN A 127 -14.64 -7.79 -26.90
C GLN A 127 -15.20 -6.58 -26.16
N HIS A 128 -15.54 -6.73 -24.89
CA HIS A 128 -16.13 -5.69 -24.03
C HIS A 128 -15.30 -5.56 -22.74
N PRO A 129 -14.11 -4.93 -22.80
CA PRO A 129 -13.22 -4.87 -21.67
C PRO A 129 -13.81 -4.07 -20.51
N ARG A 130 -13.60 -4.53 -19.28
CA ARG A 130 -13.77 -3.65 -18.13
C ARG A 130 -12.55 -2.74 -18.03
N TYR A 131 -12.75 -1.45 -18.31
CA TYR A 131 -11.65 -0.47 -18.44
C TYR A 131 -11.65 0.61 -17.37
N GLN A 132 -12.75 0.76 -16.61
CA GLN A 132 -12.89 1.79 -15.56
C GLN A 132 -13.65 1.26 -14.35
N GLY A 133 -13.57 2.01 -13.24
CA GLY A 133 -14.33 1.72 -12.01
C GLY A 133 -15.82 2.00 -12.17
N GLY A 134 -16.62 1.45 -11.24
CA GLY A 134 -18.04 1.73 -11.13
C GLY A 134 -18.35 2.93 -10.23
N GLY A 135 -19.58 3.45 -10.30
CA GLY A 135 -20.05 4.57 -9.50
C GLY A 135 -19.66 5.94 -10.05
N SER A 136 -19.33 6.89 -9.18
CA SER A 136 -19.07 8.29 -9.57
C SER A 136 -17.78 8.49 -10.39
N SER A 137 -16.89 7.49 -10.42
CA SER A 137 -15.71 7.49 -11.30
C SER A 137 -16.03 7.22 -12.77
N HIS A 138 -17.27 6.87 -13.11
CA HIS A 138 -17.69 6.51 -14.46
C HIS A 138 -17.59 7.70 -15.42
N VAL A 139 -16.84 7.52 -16.50
CA VAL A 139 -16.64 8.53 -17.56
C VAL A 139 -17.23 8.01 -18.88
N ASN A 140 -17.94 8.88 -19.60
CA ASN A 140 -18.42 8.58 -20.94
C ASN A 140 -17.27 8.72 -21.95
N SER A 141 -16.52 7.67 -22.13
CA SER A 141 -15.36 7.65 -23.02
C SER A 141 -15.75 7.85 -24.48
N ALA A 142 -14.97 8.64 -25.19
CA ALA A 142 -15.19 8.87 -26.62
C ALA A 142 -14.78 7.68 -27.49
N LYS A 143 -13.85 6.85 -27.00
CA LYS A 143 -13.32 5.66 -27.67
C LYS A 143 -12.80 4.69 -26.61
N VAL A 144 -13.27 3.45 -26.64
CA VAL A 144 -12.73 2.35 -25.84
C VAL A 144 -12.28 1.27 -26.80
N SER A 145 -11.03 0.87 -26.76
CA SER A 145 -10.51 -0.21 -27.59
C SER A 145 -10.72 -1.59 -26.97
N CYS A 146 -11.03 -2.58 -27.78
CA CYS A 146 -11.04 -3.98 -27.37
C CYS A 146 -9.90 -4.78 -28.01
N ALA A 147 -9.54 -5.92 -27.43
CA ALA A 147 -8.41 -6.72 -27.92
C ALA A 147 -8.64 -7.25 -29.34
N LEU A 148 -9.87 -7.56 -29.72
CA LEU A 148 -10.21 -8.07 -31.06
C LEU A 148 -9.96 -7.06 -32.16
N GLU A 149 -10.09 -5.75 -31.89
CA GLU A 149 -9.81 -4.68 -32.86
C GLU A 149 -8.30 -4.61 -33.22
N HIS A 150 -7.43 -4.98 -32.27
CA HIS A 150 -5.97 -4.88 -32.41
C HIS A 150 -5.28 -6.20 -32.76
N ALA A 151 -6.05 -7.31 -32.82
CA ALA A 151 -5.59 -8.63 -33.25
C ALA A 151 -6.41 -9.17 -34.43
N PRO A 152 -6.33 -8.53 -35.62
CA PRO A 152 -7.16 -8.90 -36.76
C PRO A 152 -6.89 -10.34 -37.20
N GLY A 153 -8.00 -11.12 -37.35
CA GLY A 153 -7.94 -12.53 -37.76
C GLY A 153 -7.68 -13.52 -36.62
N VAL A 154 -7.56 -13.06 -35.37
CA VAL A 154 -7.54 -13.97 -34.21
C VAL A 154 -8.90 -14.65 -34.07
N ALA A 155 -8.90 -15.96 -33.77
CA ALA A 155 -10.13 -16.67 -33.45
C ALA A 155 -10.70 -16.17 -32.10
N TYR A 156 -12.02 -16.16 -31.96
CA TYR A 156 -12.68 -15.70 -30.75
C TYR A 156 -13.82 -16.62 -30.34
N ALA A 157 -13.97 -16.83 -29.04
CA ALA A 157 -15.17 -17.42 -28.45
C ALA A 157 -15.51 -16.72 -27.10
N GLN A 158 -16.79 -16.41 -26.88
CA GLN A 158 -17.21 -15.62 -25.71
C GLN A 158 -16.95 -16.34 -24.37
N GLY A 159 -17.21 -17.64 -24.29
CA GLY A 159 -16.88 -18.49 -23.16
C GLY A 159 -17.74 -18.30 -21.90
N TYR A 160 -18.06 -17.07 -21.54
CA TYR A 160 -18.88 -16.71 -20.38
C TYR A 160 -19.64 -15.40 -20.61
N ARG A 161 -20.58 -15.07 -19.70
CA ARG A 161 -21.29 -13.78 -19.65
C ARG A 161 -20.86 -12.99 -18.43
N THR A 162 -20.78 -11.67 -18.56
CA THR A 162 -20.39 -10.76 -17.46
C THR A 162 -21.55 -10.35 -16.56
N ASP A 163 -22.80 -10.48 -17.03
CA ASP A 163 -24.01 -10.11 -16.30
C ASP A 163 -24.52 -11.20 -15.34
N GLU A 164 -24.00 -12.43 -15.42
CA GLU A 164 -24.32 -13.55 -14.55
C GLU A 164 -23.08 -14.35 -14.14
N ASP A 165 -23.22 -15.20 -13.09
CA ASP A 165 -22.13 -16.05 -12.59
C ASP A 165 -22.27 -17.51 -12.99
N THR A 166 -23.44 -17.89 -13.52
CA THR A 166 -23.74 -19.26 -13.93
C THR A 166 -22.95 -19.65 -15.17
N VAL A 167 -22.49 -20.89 -15.19
CA VAL A 167 -21.81 -21.47 -16.36
C VAL A 167 -22.85 -21.69 -17.46
N ASP A 168 -22.64 -21.10 -18.64
CA ASP A 168 -23.35 -21.43 -19.87
C ASP A 168 -22.60 -22.56 -20.57
N PRO A 169 -23.15 -23.80 -20.59
CA PRO A 169 -22.42 -24.95 -21.14
C PRO A 169 -22.13 -24.82 -22.64
N ALA A 170 -23.00 -24.10 -23.40
CA ALA A 170 -22.80 -23.93 -24.84
C ALA A 170 -21.66 -22.96 -25.14
N LEU A 171 -21.55 -21.85 -24.39
CA LEU A 171 -20.45 -20.89 -24.50
C LEU A 171 -19.13 -21.52 -24.07
N GLU A 172 -19.15 -22.25 -22.96
CA GLU A 172 -17.94 -22.92 -22.45
C GLU A 172 -17.43 -23.98 -23.42
N GLN A 173 -18.30 -24.88 -23.91
CA GLN A 173 -17.91 -25.92 -24.88
C GLN A 173 -17.32 -25.32 -26.15
N ALA A 174 -17.92 -24.24 -26.67
CA ALA A 174 -17.40 -23.55 -27.85
C ALA A 174 -15.97 -22.97 -27.58
N ALA A 175 -15.76 -22.38 -26.40
CA ALA A 175 -14.45 -21.84 -26.02
C ALA A 175 -13.41 -22.94 -25.81
N VAL A 176 -13.74 -24.03 -25.14
CA VAL A 176 -12.87 -25.20 -24.92
C VAL A 176 -12.50 -25.84 -26.25
N ALA A 177 -13.45 -26.01 -27.18
CA ALA A 177 -13.16 -26.54 -28.51
C ALA A 177 -12.23 -25.63 -29.31
N ALA A 178 -12.44 -24.32 -29.27
CA ALA A 178 -11.58 -23.35 -29.92
C ALA A 178 -10.14 -23.33 -29.32
N ALA A 179 -10.03 -23.49 -28.01
CA ALA A 179 -8.75 -23.59 -27.31
C ALA A 179 -7.97 -24.85 -27.68
N ALA A 180 -8.65 -25.99 -27.80
CA ALA A 180 -8.04 -27.27 -28.18
C ALA A 180 -7.46 -27.25 -29.61
N ASP A 181 -8.02 -26.44 -30.52
CA ASP A 181 -7.58 -26.27 -31.92
C ASP A 181 -6.50 -25.19 -32.09
N ALA A 182 -6.19 -24.44 -31.04
CA ALA A 182 -5.21 -23.36 -31.06
C ALA A 182 -3.83 -23.81 -30.56
N GLU A 183 -2.78 -23.04 -30.90
CA GLU A 183 -1.45 -23.21 -30.30
C GLU A 183 -1.35 -22.53 -28.93
N VAL A 184 -2.12 -21.45 -28.73
CA VAL A 184 -2.21 -20.67 -27.49
C VAL A 184 -3.64 -20.19 -27.27
N ALA A 185 -4.17 -20.35 -26.07
CA ALA A 185 -5.43 -19.74 -25.64
C ALA A 185 -5.16 -18.54 -24.72
N VAL A 186 -5.74 -17.39 -25.03
CA VAL A 186 -5.67 -16.18 -24.20
C VAL A 186 -7.07 -15.91 -23.65
N ILE A 187 -7.26 -16.06 -22.35
CA ILE A 187 -8.52 -15.84 -21.67
C ILE A 187 -8.51 -14.45 -21.05
N PHE A 188 -9.42 -13.59 -21.48
CA PHE A 188 -9.68 -12.29 -20.85
C PHE A 188 -10.73 -12.50 -19.76
N ALA A 189 -10.37 -12.28 -18.51
CA ALA A 189 -11.19 -12.53 -17.34
C ALA A 189 -11.02 -11.41 -16.29
N GLY A 190 -11.75 -11.47 -15.19
CA GLY A 190 -11.65 -10.47 -14.12
C GLY A 190 -13.00 -10.17 -13.48
N LEU A 191 -13.09 -9.03 -12.80
CA LEU A 191 -14.30 -8.67 -12.06
C LEU A 191 -15.23 -7.78 -12.90
N PRO A 192 -16.49 -8.16 -13.13
CA PRO A 192 -17.51 -7.24 -13.62
C PRO A 192 -17.79 -6.11 -12.62
N GLU A 193 -18.32 -4.98 -13.09
CA GLU A 193 -18.61 -3.80 -12.25
C GLU A 193 -19.48 -4.14 -11.03
N ARG A 194 -20.39 -5.11 -11.14
CA ARG A 194 -21.24 -5.56 -10.03
C ARG A 194 -20.47 -6.21 -8.86
N TYR A 195 -19.20 -6.57 -9.05
CA TYR A 195 -18.35 -7.11 -7.98
C TYR A 195 -17.60 -6.03 -7.20
N GLU A 196 -17.25 -4.94 -7.86
CA GLU A 196 -16.55 -3.83 -7.22
C GLU A 196 -16.96 -2.49 -7.83
N SER A 197 -17.53 -1.63 -7.00
CA SER A 197 -18.02 -0.30 -7.38
C SER A 197 -18.01 0.60 -6.15
N GLU A 198 -18.11 1.89 -6.36
CA GLU A 198 -18.44 2.82 -5.29
C GLU A 198 -19.82 2.50 -4.70
N GLY A 199 -19.99 2.69 -3.38
CA GLY A 199 -21.26 2.60 -2.68
C GLY A 199 -21.54 1.27 -1.99
N TYR A 200 -20.71 0.24 -2.20
CA TYR A 200 -20.76 -1.01 -1.43
C TYR A 200 -19.38 -1.68 -1.31
N ASP A 201 -19.24 -2.50 -0.27
CA ASP A 201 -18.01 -3.23 0.00
C ASP A 201 -18.02 -4.61 -0.68
N ARG A 202 -16.86 -5.01 -1.19
CA ARG A 202 -16.64 -6.39 -1.62
C ARG A 202 -16.69 -7.33 -0.42
N THR A 203 -17.43 -8.42 -0.56
CA THR A 203 -17.55 -9.47 0.48
C THR A 203 -16.75 -10.72 0.17
N THR A 204 -16.10 -10.79 -1.01
CA THR A 204 -15.29 -11.92 -1.47
C THR A 204 -14.13 -11.44 -2.34
N LEU A 205 -13.04 -12.19 -2.36
CA LEU A 205 -11.96 -12.03 -3.34
C LEU A 205 -12.10 -12.99 -4.54
N ALA A 206 -13.08 -13.90 -4.51
CA ALA A 206 -13.30 -14.81 -5.61
C ALA A 206 -13.74 -14.07 -6.89
N MET A 207 -13.30 -14.57 -8.03
CA MET A 207 -13.85 -14.22 -9.34
C MET A 207 -15.20 -14.89 -9.56
N PRO A 208 -16.03 -14.42 -10.54
CA PRO A 208 -17.23 -15.12 -10.96
C PRO A 208 -16.96 -16.60 -11.25
N GLU A 209 -17.88 -17.47 -10.81
CA GLU A 209 -17.71 -18.92 -10.93
C GLU A 209 -17.58 -19.38 -12.40
N ASN A 210 -18.39 -18.80 -13.30
CA ASN A 210 -18.33 -19.09 -14.73
C ASN A 210 -16.95 -18.81 -15.35
N GLN A 211 -16.25 -17.78 -14.90
CA GLN A 211 -14.91 -17.45 -15.37
C GLN A 211 -13.86 -18.41 -14.81
N ASN A 212 -13.90 -18.71 -13.48
CA ASN A 212 -13.00 -19.68 -12.88
C ASN A 212 -13.16 -21.07 -13.52
N HIS A 213 -14.40 -21.47 -13.80
CA HIS A 213 -14.70 -22.75 -14.44
C HIS A 213 -14.16 -22.80 -15.89
N LEU A 214 -14.37 -21.73 -16.67
CA LEU A 214 -13.82 -21.63 -18.03
C LEU A 214 -12.29 -21.74 -18.03
N ILE A 215 -11.60 -21.02 -17.13
CA ILE A 215 -10.12 -21.05 -17.05
C ILE A 215 -9.65 -22.48 -16.77
N ALA A 216 -10.26 -23.16 -15.80
CA ALA A 216 -9.92 -24.54 -15.48
C ALA A 216 -10.19 -25.51 -16.64
N ALA A 217 -11.35 -25.38 -17.31
CA ALA A 217 -11.73 -26.23 -18.45
C ALA A 217 -10.78 -26.03 -19.65
N VAL A 218 -10.39 -24.79 -19.95
CA VAL A 218 -9.44 -24.47 -21.02
C VAL A 218 -8.03 -24.95 -20.68
N ALA A 219 -7.55 -24.73 -19.45
CA ALA A 219 -6.23 -25.18 -19.01
C ALA A 219 -6.08 -26.70 -19.10
N ALA A 220 -7.17 -27.46 -18.90
CA ALA A 220 -7.18 -28.92 -19.02
C ALA A 220 -6.92 -29.43 -20.45
N VAL A 221 -7.21 -28.65 -21.48
CA VAL A 221 -7.06 -29.03 -22.89
C VAL A 221 -5.96 -28.27 -23.62
N GLN A 222 -5.55 -27.09 -23.11
CA GLN A 222 -4.55 -26.22 -23.72
C GLN A 222 -3.44 -25.87 -22.73
N PRO A 223 -2.25 -26.48 -22.84
CA PRO A 223 -1.14 -26.25 -21.90
C PRO A 223 -0.51 -24.84 -22.01
N ASN A 224 -0.75 -24.12 -23.10
CA ASN A 224 -0.29 -22.76 -23.33
C ASN A 224 -1.44 -21.76 -23.09
N THR A 225 -2.09 -21.86 -21.94
CA THR A 225 -3.16 -20.93 -21.55
C THR A 225 -2.59 -19.70 -20.89
N VAL A 226 -2.94 -18.52 -21.39
CA VAL A 226 -2.61 -17.20 -20.83
C VAL A 226 -3.88 -16.60 -20.27
N VAL A 227 -3.84 -16.05 -19.06
CA VAL A 227 -4.96 -15.30 -18.47
C VAL A 227 -4.61 -13.81 -18.42
N VAL A 228 -5.46 -12.97 -18.99
CA VAL A 228 -5.40 -11.51 -18.94
C VAL A 228 -6.50 -11.03 -18.00
N LEU A 229 -6.12 -10.31 -16.95
CA LEU A 229 -7.03 -9.93 -15.88
C LEU A 229 -7.46 -8.46 -15.98
N HIS A 230 -8.75 -8.22 -15.74
CA HIS A 230 -9.41 -6.92 -15.70
C HIS A 230 -10.16 -6.77 -14.35
N ASN A 231 -9.47 -6.36 -13.31
CA ASN A 231 -10.01 -6.15 -11.95
C ASN A 231 -9.41 -4.91 -11.32
N GLY A 232 -10.11 -4.29 -10.38
CA GLY A 232 -9.64 -3.08 -9.70
C GLY A 232 -8.77 -3.36 -8.47
N SER A 233 -8.82 -4.59 -7.94
CA SER A 233 -8.13 -5.00 -6.71
C SER A 233 -7.84 -6.50 -6.72
N ALA A 234 -7.08 -6.99 -5.72
CA ALA A 234 -6.66 -8.39 -5.62
C ALA A 234 -7.82 -9.38 -5.74
N ILE A 235 -7.55 -10.52 -6.37
CA ILE A 235 -8.47 -11.64 -6.55
C ILE A 235 -7.83 -12.97 -6.15
N GLU A 236 -8.64 -13.94 -5.76
CA GLU A 236 -8.25 -15.33 -5.61
C GLU A 236 -8.08 -15.98 -6.99
N MET A 237 -7.03 -16.78 -7.16
CA MET A 237 -6.70 -17.46 -8.41
C MET A 237 -6.51 -18.96 -8.15
N PRO A 238 -7.60 -19.74 -7.98
CA PRO A 238 -7.47 -21.18 -7.68
C PRO A 238 -6.76 -21.95 -8.80
N TRP A 239 -6.80 -21.46 -10.01
CA TRP A 239 -6.22 -22.02 -11.24
C TRP A 239 -4.78 -21.55 -11.53
N VAL A 240 -4.17 -20.72 -10.67
CA VAL A 240 -2.87 -20.08 -10.96
C VAL A 240 -1.74 -21.08 -11.25
N ASN A 241 -1.80 -22.28 -10.67
CA ASN A 241 -0.81 -23.32 -10.92
C ASN A 241 -1.02 -24.10 -12.22
N ASP A 242 -2.22 -24.02 -12.81
CA ASP A 242 -2.61 -24.75 -14.01
C ASP A 242 -2.33 -23.97 -15.30
N VAL A 243 -2.09 -22.66 -15.20
CA VAL A 243 -1.80 -21.79 -16.33
C VAL A 243 -0.35 -21.28 -16.30
N PRO A 244 0.39 -21.31 -17.43
CA PRO A 244 1.79 -20.87 -17.47
C PRO A 244 1.98 -19.35 -17.43
N ALA A 245 0.97 -18.53 -17.80
CA ALA A 245 1.13 -17.08 -17.83
C ALA A 245 -0.13 -16.33 -17.36
N VAL A 246 0.11 -15.24 -16.61
CA VAL A 246 -0.94 -14.34 -16.10
C VAL A 246 -0.46 -12.91 -16.27
N LEU A 247 -1.27 -12.08 -16.94
CA LEU A 247 -1.05 -10.66 -17.16
C LEU A 247 -2.17 -9.85 -16.49
N GLU A 248 -1.83 -9.04 -15.50
CA GLU A 248 -2.77 -8.16 -14.80
C GLU A 248 -2.79 -6.79 -15.49
N LEU A 249 -3.93 -6.41 -16.05
CA LEU A 249 -4.13 -5.10 -16.67
C LEU A 249 -4.81 -4.10 -15.73
N TYR A 250 -5.40 -4.56 -14.65
CA TYR A 250 -6.26 -3.72 -13.82
C TYR A 250 -7.38 -3.06 -14.65
N LEU A 251 -7.75 -1.83 -14.29
CA LEU A 251 -8.70 -1.01 -15.05
C LEU A 251 -7.88 -0.08 -15.98
N ALA A 252 -7.59 -0.57 -17.17
CA ALA A 252 -6.56 0.00 -18.05
C ALA A 252 -7.01 1.22 -18.88
N GLY A 253 -8.23 1.73 -18.65
CA GLY A 253 -8.73 2.91 -19.36
C GLY A 253 -9.05 2.64 -20.84
N ASP A 254 -9.21 3.70 -21.60
CA ASP A 254 -9.68 3.67 -23.00
C ASP A 254 -8.80 2.82 -23.93
N GLY A 255 -7.52 2.71 -23.62
CA GLY A 255 -6.53 1.97 -24.40
C GLY A 255 -6.38 0.49 -24.03
N ALA A 256 -7.27 -0.07 -23.21
CA ALA A 256 -7.14 -1.41 -22.64
C ALA A 256 -6.87 -2.51 -23.68
N GLY A 257 -7.63 -2.54 -24.77
CA GLY A 257 -7.49 -3.55 -25.81
C GLY A 257 -6.17 -3.45 -26.60
N GLU A 258 -5.78 -2.24 -27.00
CA GLU A 258 -4.53 -2.00 -27.71
C GLU A 258 -3.32 -2.34 -26.83
N ALA A 259 -3.33 -1.88 -25.58
CA ALA A 259 -2.26 -2.18 -24.61
C ALA A 259 -2.13 -3.70 -24.37
N ALA A 260 -3.26 -4.41 -24.18
CA ALA A 260 -3.26 -5.85 -24.01
C ALA A 260 -2.55 -6.57 -25.19
N VAL A 261 -2.91 -6.24 -26.43
CA VAL A 261 -2.33 -6.86 -27.60
C VAL A 261 -0.84 -6.51 -27.77
N ASN A 262 -0.47 -5.24 -27.55
CA ASN A 262 0.93 -4.81 -27.61
C ASN A 262 1.81 -5.58 -26.60
N LEU A 263 1.30 -5.81 -25.39
CA LEU A 263 1.97 -6.60 -24.37
C LEU A 263 2.03 -8.08 -24.74
N LEU A 264 0.90 -8.68 -25.14
CA LEU A 264 0.82 -10.10 -25.50
C LEU A 264 1.79 -10.48 -26.62
N TYR A 265 1.92 -9.64 -27.66
CA TYR A 265 2.82 -9.91 -28.79
C TYR A 265 4.21 -9.27 -28.64
N GLY A 266 4.53 -8.70 -27.50
CA GLY A 266 5.87 -8.18 -27.21
C GLY A 266 6.25 -6.91 -27.98
N ALA A 267 5.27 -6.17 -28.53
CA ALA A 267 5.52 -4.83 -29.05
C ALA A 267 5.99 -3.89 -27.92
N VAL A 268 5.47 -4.14 -26.71
CA VAL A 268 5.90 -3.50 -25.47
C VAL A 268 6.23 -4.59 -24.45
N ASN A 269 7.31 -4.39 -23.69
CA ASN A 269 7.70 -5.27 -22.59
C ASN A 269 6.98 -4.81 -21.29
N PRO A 270 6.23 -5.68 -20.60
CA PRO A 270 5.55 -5.32 -19.35
C PRO A 270 6.54 -4.83 -18.30
N SER A 271 6.14 -3.83 -17.52
CA SER A 271 7.02 -3.19 -16.55
C SER A 271 6.29 -2.67 -15.30
N GLY A 272 5.01 -2.96 -15.17
CA GLY A 272 4.24 -2.67 -13.97
C GLY A 272 4.69 -3.50 -12.78
N LYS A 273 4.42 -3.00 -11.57
CA LYS A 273 4.66 -3.68 -10.31
C LYS A 273 3.39 -3.59 -9.46
N LEU A 274 3.05 -4.65 -8.75
CA LEU A 274 1.88 -4.67 -7.89
C LEU A 274 1.99 -3.59 -6.81
N ALA A 275 0.96 -2.76 -6.70
CA ALA A 275 0.82 -1.76 -5.65
C ALA A 275 0.16 -2.33 -4.37
N GLU A 276 -0.20 -3.61 -4.39
CA GLU A 276 -0.78 -4.35 -3.30
C GLU A 276 -0.23 -5.79 -3.26
N THR A 277 -0.43 -6.47 -2.13
CA THR A 277 -0.17 -7.91 -2.01
C THR A 277 -1.43 -8.66 -2.45
N PHE A 278 -1.29 -9.68 -3.29
CA PHE A 278 -2.38 -10.60 -3.60
C PHE A 278 -2.37 -11.74 -2.57
N PRO A 279 -3.32 -11.76 -1.62
CA PRO A 279 -3.43 -12.86 -0.66
C PRO A 279 -3.97 -14.12 -1.36
N ARG A 280 -3.83 -15.27 -0.73
CA ARG A 280 -4.41 -16.51 -1.28
C ARG A 280 -5.93 -16.57 -1.13
N ARG A 281 -6.47 -15.95 -0.07
CA ARG A 281 -7.90 -15.92 0.26
C ARG A 281 -8.24 -14.72 1.13
N LEU A 282 -9.50 -14.37 1.16
CA LEU A 282 -10.01 -13.24 1.95
C LEU A 282 -9.65 -13.34 3.44
N SER A 283 -9.72 -14.55 4.04
CA SER A 283 -9.41 -14.74 5.46
C SER A 283 -7.95 -14.46 5.84
N ASP A 284 -7.05 -14.35 4.87
CA ASP A 284 -5.63 -14.05 5.11
C ASP A 284 -5.37 -12.53 5.22
N THR A 285 -6.38 -11.69 4.94
CA THR A 285 -6.24 -10.24 5.03
C THR A 285 -6.16 -9.74 6.47
N PRO A 286 -5.33 -8.74 6.79
CA PRO A 286 -5.14 -8.26 8.16
C PRO A 286 -6.42 -7.71 8.80
N ALA A 287 -7.34 -7.17 8.01
CA ALA A 287 -8.61 -6.60 8.46
C ALA A 287 -9.78 -7.61 8.51
N TYR A 288 -9.57 -8.90 8.19
CA TYR A 288 -10.64 -9.89 8.01
C TYR A 288 -11.63 -9.96 9.18
N LEU A 289 -11.14 -9.85 10.42
CA LEU A 289 -11.97 -9.93 11.63
C LEU A 289 -12.57 -8.59 12.06
N SER A 290 -12.12 -7.47 11.49
CA SER A 290 -12.52 -6.13 11.93
C SER A 290 -13.26 -5.32 10.85
N PHE A 291 -13.16 -5.69 9.58
CA PHE A 291 -13.86 -5.03 8.49
C PHE A 291 -15.17 -5.79 8.15
N PRO A 292 -16.27 -5.10 7.86
CA PRO A 292 -16.46 -3.65 7.81
C PRO A 292 -16.70 -2.99 9.18
N GLY A 293 -16.73 -3.78 10.27
CA GLY A 293 -17.03 -3.33 11.62
C GLY A 293 -18.35 -3.87 12.14
N GLU A 294 -18.68 -3.54 13.37
CA GLU A 294 -19.91 -3.95 14.02
C GLU A 294 -20.75 -2.74 14.42
N ARG A 295 -22.06 -2.78 14.16
CA ARG A 295 -23.01 -1.70 14.42
C ARG A 295 -22.54 -0.40 13.74
N GLU A 296 -22.21 0.64 14.50
CA GLU A 296 -21.73 1.94 13.98
C GLU A 296 -20.24 2.17 14.26
N THR A 297 -19.49 1.10 14.54
CA THR A 297 -18.09 1.18 14.94
C THR A 297 -17.21 0.35 14.01
N SER A 298 -16.18 0.99 13.42
CA SER A 298 -15.10 0.34 12.70
C SER A 298 -13.82 0.41 13.54
N VAL A 299 -13.17 -0.75 13.72
CA VAL A 299 -11.93 -0.87 14.50
C VAL A 299 -10.78 -1.11 13.55
N TYR A 300 -9.82 -0.18 13.50
CA TYR A 300 -8.59 -0.30 12.71
C TYR A 300 -7.56 -1.14 13.48
N SER A 301 -7.88 -2.42 13.68
CA SER A 301 -7.10 -3.33 14.52
C SER A 301 -5.69 -3.63 14.01
N GLU A 302 -5.48 -3.52 12.70
CA GLU A 302 -4.19 -3.73 12.06
C GLU A 302 -3.15 -2.64 12.35
N GLY A 303 -3.58 -1.44 12.76
CA GLY A 303 -2.68 -0.31 13.04
C GLY A 303 -1.80 0.03 11.83
N VAL A 304 -0.48 -0.06 11.99
CA VAL A 304 0.49 0.20 10.89
C VAL A 304 0.73 -1.02 9.99
N PHE A 305 0.22 -2.20 10.37
CA PHE A 305 0.42 -3.46 9.65
C PHE A 305 -0.63 -3.63 8.55
N VAL A 306 -0.64 -2.71 7.59
CA VAL A 306 -1.53 -2.70 6.42
C VAL A 306 -0.80 -3.29 5.22
N GLY A 307 -1.48 -4.14 4.42
CA GLY A 307 -0.95 -4.71 3.20
C GLY A 307 0.36 -5.48 3.44
N TYR A 308 1.39 -5.27 2.60
CA TYR A 308 2.66 -6.00 2.67
C TYR A 308 3.36 -5.87 4.03
N ARG A 309 3.13 -4.78 4.79
CA ARG A 309 3.70 -4.63 6.13
C ARG A 309 3.24 -5.73 7.08
N TYR A 310 1.98 -6.14 6.96
CA TYR A 310 1.45 -7.31 7.66
C TYR A 310 2.01 -8.61 7.10
N TYR A 311 1.81 -8.87 5.81
CA TYR A 311 2.17 -10.15 5.20
C TYR A 311 3.66 -10.46 5.31
N ASP A 312 4.53 -9.46 5.15
CA ASP A 312 5.97 -9.66 5.23
C ASP A 312 6.46 -9.78 6.68
N THR A 313 5.80 -9.11 7.64
CA THR A 313 6.15 -9.20 9.07
C THR A 313 5.72 -10.53 9.67
N THR A 314 4.57 -11.06 9.25
CA THR A 314 4.05 -12.36 9.71
C THR A 314 4.55 -13.53 8.87
N GLU A 315 5.35 -13.28 7.82
CA GLU A 315 5.82 -14.29 6.86
C GLU A 315 4.66 -15.10 6.23
N ALA A 316 3.47 -14.47 6.14
CA ALA A 316 2.29 -15.11 5.60
C ALA A 316 2.47 -15.51 4.13
N ASP A 317 1.96 -16.68 3.75
CA ASP A 317 1.96 -17.12 2.35
C ASP A 317 1.00 -16.26 1.52
N VAL A 318 1.44 -15.85 0.33
CA VAL A 318 0.68 -14.99 -0.59
C VAL A 318 0.76 -15.51 -2.01
N LEU A 319 -0.18 -15.12 -2.86
CA LEU A 319 -0.10 -15.41 -4.30
C LEU A 319 1.04 -14.62 -4.93
N PHE A 320 1.02 -13.30 -4.76
CA PHE A 320 2.04 -12.39 -5.26
C PHE A 320 2.32 -11.29 -4.23
N PRO A 321 3.60 -11.02 -3.89
CA PRO A 321 3.93 -9.99 -2.92
C PRO A 321 3.80 -8.58 -3.51
N PHE A 322 3.66 -7.59 -2.67
CA PHE A 322 3.77 -6.18 -3.04
C PHE A 322 5.06 -5.89 -3.83
N GLY A 323 4.93 -5.12 -4.89
CA GLY A 323 6.05 -4.77 -5.76
C GLY A 323 6.39 -5.83 -6.81
N HIS A 324 5.72 -7.01 -6.81
CA HIS A 324 5.96 -8.06 -7.80
C HIS A 324 5.56 -7.63 -9.21
N GLY A 325 6.33 -8.08 -10.18
CA GLY A 325 6.07 -7.93 -11.61
C GLY A 325 7.27 -8.39 -12.40
N LEU A 326 7.02 -9.23 -13.39
CA LEU A 326 8.01 -9.82 -14.29
C LEU A 326 8.22 -8.98 -15.56
N SER A 327 9.18 -9.36 -16.34
CA SER A 327 9.54 -8.73 -17.62
C SER A 327 9.91 -9.81 -18.65
N TYR A 328 9.87 -9.49 -19.93
CA TYR A 328 10.40 -10.34 -21.01
C TYR A 328 11.94 -10.30 -21.09
N THR A 329 12.57 -9.52 -20.22
CA THR A 329 14.04 -9.47 -20.06
C THR A 329 14.42 -9.70 -18.60
N THR A 330 15.70 -9.76 -18.31
CA THR A 330 16.25 -9.98 -16.97
C THR A 330 17.12 -8.80 -16.54
N PHE A 331 17.11 -8.51 -15.23
CA PHE A 331 17.87 -7.42 -14.66
C PHE A 331 18.78 -7.92 -13.52
N GLU A 332 20.02 -7.44 -13.53
CA GLU A 332 20.99 -7.64 -12.47
C GLU A 332 21.14 -6.36 -11.66
N TYR A 333 21.16 -6.50 -10.35
CA TYR A 333 21.42 -5.43 -9.41
C TYR A 333 22.82 -5.60 -8.82
N SER A 334 23.59 -4.53 -8.79
CA SER A 334 24.96 -4.55 -8.31
C SER A 334 25.33 -3.22 -7.65
N VAL A 335 26.44 -3.23 -6.90
CA VAL A 335 27.11 -2.01 -6.40
C VAL A 335 26.18 -1.12 -5.55
N LEU A 336 25.63 -1.65 -4.45
CA LEU A 336 24.94 -0.82 -3.46
C LEU A 336 25.97 0.03 -2.70
N ARG A 337 25.84 1.35 -2.80
CA ARG A 337 26.70 2.32 -2.10
C ARG A 337 25.87 3.29 -1.27
N LEU A 338 26.27 3.50 -0.04
CA LEU A 338 25.78 4.57 0.82
C LEU A 338 26.82 5.68 0.84
N SER A 339 26.42 6.94 0.67
CA SER A 339 27.34 8.10 0.72
C SER A 339 28.05 8.23 2.06
N ARG A 340 27.47 7.67 3.12
CA ARG A 340 28.04 7.53 4.46
C ARG A 340 27.41 6.34 5.18
N SER A 341 28.15 5.73 6.09
CA SER A 341 27.69 4.59 6.90
C SER A 341 27.02 5.01 8.21
N THR A 342 27.25 6.26 8.65
CA THR A 342 26.66 6.85 9.87
C THR A 342 26.04 8.19 9.51
N VAL A 343 24.81 8.42 9.98
CA VAL A 343 24.00 9.62 9.74
C VAL A 343 23.44 10.13 11.06
N ARG A 344 23.51 11.43 11.26
CA ARG A 344 22.93 12.13 12.42
C ARG A 344 21.66 12.85 12.02
N GLU A 345 20.86 13.19 13.01
CA GLU A 345 19.66 13.99 12.78
C GLU A 345 19.99 15.31 12.08
N GLY A 346 19.24 15.63 11.02
CA GLY A 346 19.50 16.78 10.14
C GLY A 346 20.38 16.50 8.94
N GLU A 347 20.99 15.31 8.86
CA GLU A 347 21.77 14.87 7.71
C GLU A 347 20.95 13.93 6.81
N GLU A 348 21.37 13.81 5.55
CA GLU A 348 20.83 12.89 4.56
C GLU A 348 21.88 11.88 4.10
N VAL A 349 21.41 10.73 3.61
CA VAL A 349 22.26 9.74 2.95
C VAL A 349 21.78 9.47 1.54
N GLN A 350 22.70 9.48 0.59
CA GLN A 350 22.46 9.04 -0.78
C GLN A 350 22.71 7.54 -0.88
N VAL A 351 21.72 6.83 -1.44
CA VAL A 351 21.79 5.40 -1.74
C VAL A 351 21.89 5.24 -3.23
N THR A 352 22.96 4.67 -3.74
CA THR A 352 23.17 4.43 -5.17
C THR A 352 23.24 2.94 -5.44
N VAL A 353 22.54 2.49 -6.48
CA VAL A 353 22.56 1.10 -6.95
C VAL A 353 22.71 1.08 -8.46
N THR A 354 23.45 0.11 -8.99
CA THR A 354 23.58 -0.12 -10.45
C THR A 354 22.62 -1.22 -10.86
N VAL A 355 21.83 -0.97 -11.91
CA VAL A 355 20.93 -1.95 -12.53
C VAL A 355 21.34 -2.13 -13.99
N LYS A 356 21.45 -3.39 -14.42
CA LYS A 356 21.83 -3.79 -15.77
C LYS A 356 20.77 -4.68 -16.38
N ASN A 357 20.41 -4.42 -17.63
CA ASN A 357 19.62 -5.35 -18.44
C ASN A 357 20.53 -6.46 -18.95
N THR A 358 20.34 -7.69 -18.48
CA THR A 358 21.14 -8.87 -18.85
C THR A 358 20.47 -9.75 -19.90
N GLY A 359 19.22 -9.42 -20.29
CA GLY A 359 18.50 -10.17 -21.32
C GLY A 359 18.67 -9.61 -22.73
N ALA A 360 17.89 -10.13 -23.67
CA ALA A 360 18.04 -9.88 -25.11
C ALA A 360 17.12 -8.76 -25.63
N VAL A 361 16.16 -8.29 -24.85
CA VAL A 361 15.20 -7.25 -25.26
C VAL A 361 15.24 -6.05 -24.34
N ALA A 362 14.91 -4.87 -24.88
CA ALA A 362 14.78 -3.66 -24.07
C ALA A 362 13.66 -3.83 -23.03
N GLY A 363 13.86 -3.26 -21.85
CA GLY A 363 12.88 -3.33 -20.78
C GLY A 363 13.00 -2.18 -19.80
N LYS A 364 11.98 -2.06 -18.95
CA LYS A 364 11.99 -1.12 -17.83
C LYS A 364 11.96 -1.90 -16.52
N GLU A 365 12.80 -1.51 -15.57
CA GLU A 365 12.81 -2.07 -14.21
C GLU A 365 12.41 -1.00 -13.21
N THR A 366 11.58 -1.38 -12.24
CA THR A 366 11.25 -0.51 -11.11
C THR A 366 12.05 -0.96 -9.90
N VAL A 367 13.12 -0.25 -9.64
CA VAL A 367 14.00 -0.45 -8.48
C VAL A 367 13.28 0.03 -7.23
N GLN A 368 13.20 -0.81 -6.21
CA GLN A 368 12.48 -0.53 -4.97
C GLN A 368 13.47 -0.51 -3.80
N LEU A 369 13.39 0.55 -3.00
CA LEU A 369 14.23 0.72 -1.81
C LEU A 369 13.36 0.60 -0.56
N TYR A 370 13.71 -0.35 0.30
CA TYR A 370 13.07 -0.62 1.57
C TYR A 370 14.02 -0.32 2.73
N VAL A 371 13.46 0.12 3.83
CA VAL A 371 14.19 0.34 5.08
C VAL A 371 13.63 -0.58 6.15
N ALA A 372 14.49 -1.41 6.73
CA ALA A 372 14.18 -2.24 7.88
C ALA A 372 14.72 -1.56 9.16
N PRO A 373 13.87 -1.32 10.17
CA PRO A 373 14.28 -0.65 11.40
C PRO A 373 15.16 -1.57 12.29
N PRO A 374 15.94 -1.01 13.24
CA PRO A 374 16.55 -1.80 14.28
C PRO A 374 15.48 -2.48 15.15
N LYS A 375 15.87 -3.53 15.87
CA LYS A 375 15.00 -4.12 16.90
C LYS A 375 14.94 -3.14 18.08
N GLY A 376 13.77 -2.60 18.34
CA GLY A 376 13.48 -1.66 19.41
C GLY A 376 12.27 -2.10 20.24
N GLU A 377 11.80 -1.25 21.13
CA GLU A 377 10.63 -1.50 21.97
C GLU A 377 9.32 -1.36 21.20
N ARG A 378 9.29 -0.49 20.18
CA ARG A 378 8.11 -0.27 19.34
C ARG A 378 7.98 -1.41 18.31
N HIS A 379 6.76 -1.95 18.21
CA HIS A 379 6.44 -2.94 17.21
C HIS A 379 6.32 -2.26 15.84
N ARG A 380 7.26 -2.54 14.94
CA ARG A 380 7.34 -1.94 13.61
C ARG A 380 7.31 -3.01 12.52
N PRO A 381 6.83 -2.68 11.30
CA PRO A 381 6.94 -3.57 10.16
C PRO A 381 8.41 -3.99 9.92
N VAL A 382 8.61 -5.23 9.47
CA VAL A 382 9.95 -5.78 9.20
C VAL A 382 10.72 -4.92 8.20
N ARG A 383 10.02 -4.24 7.29
CA ARG A 383 10.56 -3.24 6.36
C ARG A 383 9.46 -2.38 5.77
N GLU A 384 9.83 -1.20 5.28
CA GLU A 384 8.91 -0.28 4.63
C GLU A 384 9.53 0.29 3.35
N LEU A 385 8.75 0.39 2.26
CA LEU A 385 9.15 1.06 1.03
C LEU A 385 9.38 2.55 1.31
N LYS A 386 10.57 3.06 0.99
CA LYS A 386 10.95 4.46 1.18
C LYS A 386 11.33 5.16 -0.13
N GLY A 387 11.48 4.41 -1.21
CA GLY A 387 11.72 4.97 -2.53
C GLY A 387 11.56 3.94 -3.63
N PHE A 388 11.23 4.40 -4.82
CA PHE A 388 11.25 3.59 -6.04
C PHE A 388 11.59 4.46 -7.24
N ALA A 389 12.17 3.83 -8.27
CA ALA A 389 12.48 4.49 -9.53
C ALA A 389 12.37 3.51 -10.69
N LYS A 390 11.66 3.90 -11.74
CA LYS A 390 11.54 3.12 -12.99
C LYS A 390 12.57 3.59 -14.00
N VAL A 391 13.43 2.69 -14.45
CA VAL A 391 14.50 2.96 -15.42
C VAL A 391 14.34 2.12 -16.67
N SER A 392 14.56 2.73 -17.85
CA SER A 392 14.53 2.05 -19.13
C SER A 392 15.97 1.66 -19.52
N LEU A 393 16.17 0.41 -19.94
CA LEU A 393 17.47 -0.17 -20.25
C LEU A 393 17.42 -0.97 -21.54
N GLN A 394 18.35 -0.67 -22.46
CA GLN A 394 18.59 -1.50 -23.64
C GLN A 394 19.32 -2.80 -23.24
N PRO A 395 19.32 -3.86 -24.07
CA PRO A 395 20.12 -5.04 -23.82
C PRO A 395 21.59 -4.70 -23.54
N GLY A 396 22.12 -5.18 -22.41
CA GLY A 396 23.49 -4.92 -21.97
C GLY A 396 23.70 -3.54 -21.30
N GLU A 397 22.73 -2.62 -21.36
CA GLU A 397 22.85 -1.29 -20.75
C GLU A 397 22.78 -1.37 -19.21
N SER A 398 23.57 -0.51 -18.56
CA SER A 398 23.57 -0.33 -17.12
C SER A 398 23.26 1.13 -16.76
N LYS A 399 22.48 1.36 -15.70
CA LYS A 399 22.23 2.71 -15.14
C LYS A 399 22.41 2.71 -13.63
N GLU A 400 22.91 3.81 -13.11
CA GLU A 400 22.86 4.09 -11.69
C GLU A 400 21.52 4.71 -11.33
N VAL A 401 20.92 4.19 -10.24
CA VAL A 401 19.70 4.71 -9.62
C VAL A 401 20.06 5.25 -8.25
N GLN A 402 19.58 6.43 -7.94
CA GLN A 402 19.91 7.13 -6.71
C GLN A 402 18.64 7.45 -5.91
N PHE A 403 18.72 7.25 -4.59
CA PHE A 403 17.68 7.61 -3.64
C PHE A 403 18.29 8.47 -2.53
N THR A 404 17.48 9.35 -1.96
CA THR A 404 17.84 10.14 -0.77
C THR A 404 17.01 9.65 0.41
N LEU A 405 17.66 9.32 1.51
CA LEU A 405 17.02 9.01 2.78
C LEU A 405 17.34 10.10 3.80
N ASP A 406 16.30 10.57 4.46
CA ASP A 406 16.32 11.55 5.53
C ASP A 406 15.81 10.95 6.85
N LYS A 407 15.68 11.77 7.89
CA LYS A 407 15.06 11.37 9.17
C LYS A 407 13.69 10.73 8.95
N ARG A 408 12.86 11.30 8.07
CA ARG A 408 11.49 10.84 7.82
C ARG A 408 11.44 9.45 7.22
N SER A 409 12.43 9.09 6.43
CA SER A 409 12.57 7.76 5.82
C SER A 409 12.80 6.65 6.86
N LEU A 410 13.40 6.99 8.02
CA LEU A 410 13.75 6.07 9.10
C LEU A 410 12.71 6.08 10.24
N ALA A 411 11.90 7.14 10.33
CA ALA A 411 11.04 7.45 11.45
C ALA A 411 9.71 6.68 11.44
N TYR A 412 9.14 6.56 12.64
CA TYR A 412 7.73 6.26 12.89
C TYR A 412 7.08 7.44 13.63
N TYR A 413 5.74 7.50 13.62
CA TYR A 413 5.02 8.51 14.39
C TYR A 413 4.99 8.10 15.87
N GLU A 414 5.49 8.97 16.75
CA GLU A 414 5.47 8.78 18.19
C GLU A 414 4.36 9.64 18.80
N PRO A 415 3.28 9.02 19.31
CA PRO A 415 2.14 9.77 19.85
C PRO A 415 2.51 10.68 21.02
N GLU A 416 3.46 10.29 21.88
CA GLU A 416 3.87 11.09 23.05
C GLU A 416 4.60 12.38 22.65
N LEU A 417 5.35 12.33 21.54
CA LEU A 417 6.01 13.52 20.98
C LEU A 417 5.09 14.33 20.06
N HIS A 418 3.94 13.79 19.66
CA HIS A 418 3.11 14.30 18.58
C HIS A 418 3.90 14.59 17.30
N ASP A 419 4.97 13.82 17.05
CA ASP A 419 5.86 13.99 15.90
C ASP A 419 6.51 12.66 15.46
N PHE A 420 7.31 12.73 14.36
CA PHE A 420 8.05 11.59 13.84
C PHE A 420 9.40 11.46 14.53
N TYR A 421 9.68 10.26 15.02
CA TYR A 421 10.89 9.88 15.70
C TYR A 421 11.62 8.75 14.98
N ALA A 422 12.92 8.89 14.77
CA ALA A 422 13.81 7.84 14.28
C ALA A 422 14.71 7.39 15.42
N GLU A 423 14.53 6.16 15.88
CA GLU A 423 15.27 5.55 16.97
C GLU A 423 16.74 5.33 16.56
N SER A 424 17.68 5.63 17.46
CA SER A 424 19.09 5.35 17.20
C SER A 424 19.36 3.86 17.04
N GLY A 425 20.20 3.49 16.06
CA GLY A 425 20.56 2.10 15.82
C GLY A 425 20.87 1.80 14.37
N THR A 426 21.11 0.53 14.08
CA THR A 426 21.49 0.05 12.76
C THR A 426 20.25 -0.31 11.95
N TYR A 427 20.00 0.45 10.90
CA TYR A 427 18.96 0.18 9.90
C TYR A 427 19.52 -0.65 8.74
N GLN A 428 18.70 -1.54 8.19
CA GLN A 428 19.06 -2.23 6.94
C GLN A 428 18.42 -1.50 5.76
N ILE A 429 19.23 -1.15 4.78
CA ILE A 429 18.82 -0.55 3.51
C ILE A 429 18.76 -1.68 2.49
N CYS A 430 17.56 -2.07 2.10
CA CYS A 430 17.33 -3.19 1.20
C CYS A 430 16.88 -2.67 -0.17
N VAL A 431 17.51 -3.14 -1.24
CA VAL A 431 17.12 -2.80 -2.62
C VAL A 431 16.76 -4.07 -3.36
N GLY A 432 15.62 -4.03 -4.07
CA GLY A 432 15.12 -5.20 -4.77
C GLY A 432 14.07 -4.89 -5.82
N ALA A 433 13.50 -5.96 -6.38
CA ALA A 433 12.47 -5.94 -7.42
C ALA A 433 11.04 -6.08 -6.86
N SER A 434 10.91 -6.47 -5.58
CA SER A 434 9.66 -6.52 -4.82
C SER A 434 9.94 -6.50 -3.32
N SER A 435 8.91 -6.47 -2.48
CA SER A 435 9.07 -6.54 -1.01
C SER A 435 9.71 -7.86 -0.53
N ARG A 436 9.70 -8.90 -1.35
CA ARG A 436 10.29 -10.23 -1.05
C ARG A 436 11.44 -10.63 -1.97
N ASP A 437 11.64 -9.95 -3.10
CA ASP A 437 12.81 -10.13 -3.97
C ASP A 437 13.84 -9.03 -3.67
N LEU A 438 14.49 -9.15 -2.51
CA LEU A 438 15.54 -8.24 -2.06
C LEU A 438 16.89 -8.75 -2.55
N ARG A 439 17.58 -7.95 -3.35
CA ARG A 439 18.80 -8.35 -4.04
C ARG A 439 20.08 -7.82 -3.42
N LEU A 440 19.99 -6.64 -2.81
CA LEU A 440 21.13 -5.99 -2.18
C LEU A 440 20.73 -5.45 -0.81
N THR A 441 21.66 -5.54 0.16
CA THR A 441 21.44 -5.01 1.52
C THR A 441 22.69 -4.27 1.97
N GLY A 442 22.50 -3.07 2.55
CA GLY A 442 23.52 -2.27 3.21
C GLY A 442 23.10 -1.93 4.63
N LEU A 443 24.05 -1.54 5.48
CA LEU A 443 23.81 -1.12 6.85
C LEU A 443 24.03 0.38 6.99
N LEU A 444 23.11 1.03 7.70
CA LEU A 444 23.15 2.45 8.01
C LEU A 444 23.00 2.65 9.51
N GLU A 445 23.99 3.25 10.14
CA GLU A 445 23.93 3.64 11.56
C GLU A 445 23.27 5.01 11.67
N TRP A 446 22.14 5.08 12.37
CA TRP A 446 21.45 6.33 12.66
C TRP A 446 21.66 6.75 14.10
N GLN A 447 21.97 8.04 14.31
CA GLN A 447 22.14 8.67 15.60
C GLN A 447 21.12 9.79 15.78
N ALA A 448 20.09 9.53 16.59
CA ALA A 448 19.11 10.54 16.99
C ALA A 448 19.80 11.62 17.83
N ALA A 449 19.36 12.87 17.69
CA ALA A 449 19.92 13.99 18.46
C ALA A 449 19.64 13.85 19.97
N GLN A 450 18.50 13.26 20.30
CA GLN A 450 18.09 12.98 21.67
C GLN A 450 17.40 11.61 21.74
N PRO A 451 17.55 10.87 22.84
CA PRO A 451 16.78 9.66 23.07
C PRO A 451 15.28 10.00 23.18
N LEU A 452 14.43 9.00 22.96
CA LEU A 452 13.00 9.15 23.20
C LEU A 452 12.79 9.48 24.68
N PRO A 453 12.08 10.56 25.03
CA PRO A 453 11.74 10.85 26.42
C PRO A 453 10.94 9.69 27.01
N VAL A 454 11.37 9.17 28.12
CA VAL A 454 10.64 8.13 28.86
C VAL A 454 9.98 8.80 30.05
N HIS A 455 8.65 8.67 30.15
CA HIS A 455 7.90 9.17 31.29
C HIS A 455 7.38 8.00 32.12
N PHE A 456 7.89 7.87 33.33
CA PHE A 456 7.46 6.83 34.26
C PHE A 456 6.27 7.29 35.09
N THR A 457 5.31 6.38 35.26
CA THR A 457 4.12 6.56 36.11
C THR A 457 4.06 5.47 37.16
N ALA A 458 3.13 5.58 38.10
CA ALA A 458 2.87 4.54 39.08
C ALA A 458 2.48 3.18 38.45
N ALA A 459 1.98 3.19 37.22
CA ALA A 459 1.65 2.00 36.45
C ALA A 459 2.84 1.42 35.64
N SER A 460 3.97 2.11 35.60
CA SER A 460 5.19 1.58 34.96
C SER A 460 5.72 0.36 35.71
N THR A 461 6.20 -0.64 34.96
CA THR A 461 6.74 -1.87 35.57
C THR A 461 8.15 -1.67 36.11
N LEU A 462 8.53 -2.48 37.07
CA LEU A 462 9.91 -2.52 37.58
C LEU A 462 10.92 -2.74 36.45
N LYS A 463 10.61 -3.60 35.48
CA LYS A 463 11.46 -3.81 34.31
C LYS A 463 11.72 -2.52 33.54
N GLN A 464 10.65 -1.76 33.25
CA GLN A 464 10.78 -0.48 32.54
C GLN A 464 11.66 0.52 33.29
N VAL A 465 11.45 0.65 34.61
CA VAL A 465 12.24 1.57 35.43
C VAL A 465 13.69 1.11 35.56
N MET A 466 13.95 -0.19 35.65
CA MET A 466 15.30 -0.75 35.75
C MET A 466 16.12 -0.64 34.46
N THR A 467 15.49 -0.43 33.31
CA THR A 467 16.20 -0.15 32.05
C THR A 467 16.73 1.29 32.02
N HIS A 468 16.19 2.20 32.85
CA HIS A 468 16.65 3.58 32.95
C HIS A 468 17.78 3.70 33.99
N PRO A 469 18.93 4.33 33.66
CA PRO A 469 20.07 4.38 34.59
C PRO A 469 19.74 4.95 35.98
N VAL A 470 18.99 6.06 36.03
CA VAL A 470 18.56 6.69 37.29
C VAL A 470 17.55 5.83 38.01
N GLY A 471 16.60 5.23 37.24
CA GLY A 471 15.64 4.30 37.79
C GLY A 471 16.26 3.08 38.43
N ALA A 472 17.23 2.46 37.74
CA ALA A 472 18.02 1.34 38.27
C ALA A 472 18.79 1.72 39.56
N ALA A 473 19.38 2.90 39.60
CA ALA A 473 20.14 3.38 40.78
C ALA A 473 19.21 3.55 41.99
N ILE A 474 17.94 3.96 41.82
CA ILE A 474 17.00 4.21 42.93
C ILE A 474 16.27 2.91 43.32
N ILE A 475 15.74 2.18 42.36
CA ILE A 475 14.88 0.99 42.59
C ILE A 475 15.73 -0.26 42.89
N GLY A 476 16.91 -0.40 42.28
CA GLY A 476 17.81 -1.56 42.47
C GLY A 476 18.08 -1.92 43.93
N PRO A 477 18.51 -0.97 44.80
CA PRO A 477 18.72 -1.22 46.23
C PRO A 477 17.43 -1.65 46.97
N ILE A 478 16.25 -1.19 46.53
CA ILE A 478 14.95 -1.56 47.10
C ILE A 478 14.66 -3.02 46.78
N LEU A 479 14.82 -3.43 45.53
CA LEU A 479 14.64 -4.81 45.07
C LEU A 479 15.60 -5.78 45.74
N GLN A 480 16.89 -5.38 45.94
CA GLN A 480 17.85 -6.20 46.66
C GLN A 480 17.43 -6.45 48.12
N ARG A 481 16.92 -5.44 48.80
CA ARG A 481 16.39 -5.59 50.16
C ARG A 481 15.17 -6.51 50.21
N MET A 482 14.27 -6.40 49.23
CA MET A 482 13.11 -7.31 49.11
C MET A 482 13.56 -8.75 48.90
N ALA A 483 14.46 -9.00 47.97
CA ALA A 483 14.99 -10.32 47.69
C ALA A 483 15.71 -10.94 48.92
N ALA A 484 16.49 -10.14 49.66
CA ALA A 484 17.13 -10.59 50.89
C ALA A 484 16.13 -10.93 52.00
N ALA A 485 15.04 -10.16 52.13
CA ALA A 485 13.97 -10.43 53.09
C ALA A 485 13.19 -11.70 52.72
N ALA A 486 12.90 -11.94 51.45
CA ALA A 486 12.21 -13.12 50.96
C ALA A 486 13.07 -14.40 51.11
N GLY A 487 14.35 -14.34 50.80
CA GLY A 487 15.30 -15.45 50.97
C GLY A 487 15.51 -15.88 52.42
N SER A 488 15.45 -14.92 53.39
CA SER A 488 15.50 -15.24 54.82
C SER A 488 14.23 -15.91 55.35
N ALA A 489 13.09 -15.68 54.70
CA ALA A 489 11.80 -16.26 55.10
C ALA A 489 11.57 -17.72 54.57
N THR A 490 12.15 -18.07 53.43
CA THR A 490 11.92 -19.34 52.77
C THR A 490 13.02 -20.39 52.95
N GLY A 491 14.19 -20.03 53.41
CA GLY A 491 15.32 -20.93 53.66
C GLY A 491 15.86 -21.66 52.40
N LYS A 492 15.40 -21.30 51.22
CA LYS A 492 15.85 -21.83 49.94
C LYS A 492 16.56 -20.74 49.14
N LYS A 493 17.75 -21.04 48.69
CA LYS A 493 18.39 -20.36 47.57
C LYS A 493 17.75 -20.97 46.30
N ASP A 494 16.69 -20.38 45.84
CA ASP A 494 16.17 -20.70 44.49
C ASP A 494 16.94 -19.84 43.49
N ASP A 495 17.81 -20.46 42.74
CA ASP A 495 18.37 -19.97 41.48
C ASP A 495 17.30 -19.95 40.37
N ASP A 496 16.14 -19.41 40.64
CA ASP A 496 15.03 -19.47 39.71
C ASP A 496 14.83 -18.12 39.01
N ASP A 497 15.32 -18.07 37.75
CA ASP A 497 15.18 -16.95 36.80
C ASP A 497 13.70 -16.54 36.62
N SER A 498 12.77 -17.45 36.95
CA SER A 498 11.31 -17.24 36.84
C SER A 498 10.76 -16.30 37.90
N SER A 499 11.26 -16.36 39.14
CA SER A 499 10.78 -15.50 40.24
C SER A 499 11.25 -14.05 40.06
N LEU A 500 12.48 -13.86 39.58
CA LEU A 500 13.02 -12.55 39.24
C LEU A 500 12.27 -11.95 38.04
N SER A 501 11.99 -12.75 37.01
CA SER A 501 11.23 -12.35 35.83
C SER A 501 9.78 -11.92 36.20
N MET A 502 9.13 -12.64 37.11
CA MET A 502 7.80 -12.29 37.62
C MET A 502 7.84 -10.96 38.39
N MET A 503 8.82 -10.75 39.26
CA MET A 503 8.99 -9.48 39.98
C MET A 503 9.20 -8.30 39.04
N MET A 504 9.95 -8.48 37.98
CA MET A 504 10.22 -7.41 37.01
C MET A 504 8.95 -6.98 36.23
N GLY A 505 7.93 -7.82 36.16
CA GLY A 505 6.63 -7.51 35.57
C GLY A 505 5.67 -6.72 36.48
N ILE A 506 5.99 -6.56 37.77
CA ILE A 506 5.14 -5.86 38.76
C ILE A 506 5.18 -4.34 38.50
N GLN A 507 4.01 -3.69 38.58
CA GLN A 507 3.91 -2.24 38.50
C GLN A 507 4.43 -1.57 39.78
N LEU A 508 4.93 -0.34 39.67
CA LEU A 508 5.48 0.41 40.79
C LEU A 508 4.45 0.63 41.92
N ASN A 509 3.18 0.88 41.59
CA ASN A 509 2.12 1.03 42.58
C ASN A 509 1.91 -0.21 43.46
N THR A 510 2.16 -1.41 42.91
CA THR A 510 2.05 -2.67 43.65
C THR A 510 3.07 -2.74 44.83
N LEU A 511 4.18 -1.98 44.75
CA LEU A 511 5.11 -1.85 45.87
C LEU A 511 4.49 -1.17 47.09
N ILE A 512 3.43 -0.35 46.90
CA ILE A 512 2.65 0.23 47.99
C ILE A 512 1.81 -0.85 48.64
N ASP A 513 1.15 -1.69 47.85
CA ASP A 513 0.30 -2.79 48.34
C ASP A 513 1.11 -3.80 49.16
N PHE A 514 2.39 -4.02 48.76
CA PHE A 514 3.33 -4.86 49.51
C PHE A 514 3.99 -4.16 50.71
N HIS A 515 3.58 -2.94 51.04
CA HIS A 515 4.14 -2.13 52.14
C HIS A 515 5.68 -1.90 52.00
N VAL A 516 6.19 -1.90 50.78
CA VAL A 516 7.63 -1.64 50.49
C VAL A 516 7.90 -0.15 50.36
N LEU A 517 6.93 0.58 49.81
CA LEU A 517 6.96 2.04 49.63
C LEU A 517 5.67 2.65 50.13
N THR A 518 5.74 3.90 50.58
CA THR A 518 4.54 4.74 50.73
C THR A 518 4.25 5.44 49.39
N GLU A 519 2.99 5.94 49.24
CA GLU A 519 2.61 6.72 48.05
C GLU A 519 3.49 7.97 47.88
N GLU A 520 3.83 8.64 48.99
CA GLU A 520 4.71 9.81 49.01
C GLU A 520 6.12 9.45 48.52
N GLN A 521 6.66 8.31 48.97
CA GLN A 521 7.95 7.81 48.51
C GLN A 521 7.95 7.46 47.01
N LEU A 522 6.89 6.80 46.51
CA LEU A 522 6.75 6.50 45.10
C LEU A 522 6.69 7.77 44.24
N ASN A 523 5.89 8.76 44.64
CA ASN A 523 5.80 10.04 43.95
C ASN A 523 7.13 10.80 43.95
N GLY A 524 7.89 10.75 45.05
CA GLY A 524 9.26 11.30 45.13
C GLY A 524 10.20 10.61 44.16
N ILE A 525 10.18 9.28 44.08
CA ILE A 525 10.98 8.48 43.14
C ILE A 525 10.61 8.82 41.67
N LEU A 526 9.33 8.84 41.35
CA LEU A 526 8.86 9.20 40.01
C LEU A 526 9.29 10.61 39.60
N SER A 527 9.21 11.57 40.53
CA SER A 527 9.69 12.93 40.27
C SER A 527 11.18 12.97 39.95
N GLN A 528 12.01 12.21 40.67
CA GLN A 528 13.44 12.15 40.43
C GLN A 528 13.81 11.47 39.10
N ILE A 529 13.14 10.36 38.75
CA ILE A 529 13.43 9.61 37.53
C ILE A 529 13.00 10.41 36.30
N ASN A 530 11.83 11.09 36.36
CA ASN A 530 11.28 11.86 35.25
C ASN A 530 11.97 13.23 35.03
N GLN A 531 12.80 13.69 35.96
CA GLN A 531 13.61 14.92 35.83
C GLN A 531 15.04 14.65 35.34
N ALA A 532 15.46 13.41 35.30
CA ALA A 532 16.82 12.98 34.94
C ALA A 532 16.93 12.61 33.44
#